data_d4a57ba981dfcfe369fc384eee70f8ec
#
_entry.id   d4a57ba981dfcfe369fc384eee70f8ec
#
_cell.length_a   1.000
_cell.length_b   1.000
_cell.length_c   1.000
_cell.angle_alpha   90.00
_cell.angle_beta   90.00
_cell.angle_gamma   90.00
#
_symmetry.space_group_name_H-M   'P 1'
#
loop_
_entity.id
_entity.type
_entity.pdbx_description
1 polymer ?
#
loop_
_entity_poly.entity_id
_entity_poly.type
_entity_poly.pdbx_seq_one_letter_code
_entity_poly.pdbx_strand_id
1 'polypeptide(L)'
;MITCGVDEAGRGPVIGPLVICGLCADDVLLKELNVRDSKLLSPSRREKLYPEILKIANSYKIEMLKAEQIDELRKTMSLNEIEAMYFAKVISSLEGEIFIVDAADVDENRFAKTIKKYLDKNINIISKHKADRDYPLVSAASIIAKVTRDREIEKIKDEIGDFGSGYPADPKTINFITQYYNKYGILPPYVRKSWKTLKNLITLDNYLDGDNYERTL
;
A
#
# COMPACT_ATOMS: atom_id res chain seq x y z
N MET A 1 28.25 8.21 -2.29
CA MET A 1 26.91 8.53 -2.85
C MET A 1 25.91 7.58 -2.21
N ILE A 2 24.99 8.11 -1.42
CA ILE A 2 24.01 7.27 -0.66
C ILE A 2 22.80 7.01 -1.57
N THR A 3 22.55 5.72 -1.85
CA THR A 3 21.39 5.29 -2.62
C THR A 3 20.35 4.67 -1.71
N CYS A 4 19.08 4.97 -1.95
CA CYS A 4 17.95 4.46 -1.18
C CYS A 4 16.90 3.84 -2.12
N GLY A 5 16.17 2.86 -1.62
CA GLY A 5 15.02 2.26 -2.31
C GLY A 5 13.70 2.68 -1.66
N VAL A 6 12.65 2.84 -2.46
CA VAL A 6 11.30 3.15 -1.96
C VAL A 6 10.27 2.27 -2.68
N ASP A 7 9.36 1.69 -1.90
CA ASP A 7 8.25 0.88 -2.41
C ASP A 7 7.03 0.97 -1.49
N GLU A 8 5.88 0.48 -1.95
CA GLU A 8 4.64 0.44 -1.20
C GLU A 8 4.08 -0.98 -1.04
N ALA A 9 3.15 -1.11 -0.11
CA ALA A 9 2.29 -2.28 0.05
C ALA A 9 0.85 -1.85 0.33
N GLY A 10 -0.10 -2.54 -0.27
CA GLY A 10 -1.52 -2.29 -0.01
C GLY A 10 -2.17 -1.23 -0.90
N ARG A 11 -1.69 -1.04 -2.14
CA ARG A 11 -2.33 -0.17 -3.13
C ARG A 11 -3.73 -0.67 -3.52
N GLY A 12 -3.86 -1.95 -3.87
CA GLY A 12 -5.08 -2.54 -4.44
C GLY A 12 -6.21 -2.92 -3.48
N PRO A 13 -5.96 -3.29 -2.20
CA PRO A 13 -6.99 -3.71 -1.27
C PRO A 13 -8.08 -2.67 -1.04
N VAL A 14 -9.30 -3.14 -0.77
CA VAL A 14 -10.45 -2.34 -0.36
C VAL A 14 -10.53 -2.17 1.16
N ILE A 15 -9.84 -3.03 1.93
CA ILE A 15 -9.72 -2.95 3.40
C ILE A 15 -8.25 -2.77 3.80
N GLY A 16 -8.03 -1.88 4.77
CA GLY A 16 -6.75 -1.67 5.42
C GLY A 16 -5.89 -0.57 4.80
N PRO A 17 -4.70 -0.33 5.38
CA PRO A 17 -3.86 0.80 5.02
C PRO A 17 -3.07 0.59 3.73
N LEU A 18 -2.58 1.71 3.19
CA LEU A 18 -1.46 1.78 2.26
C LEU A 18 -0.20 2.11 3.07
N VAL A 19 0.86 1.33 2.90
CA VAL A 19 2.13 1.52 3.59
C VAL A 19 3.21 1.82 2.57
N ILE A 20 3.99 2.87 2.79
CA ILE A 20 5.15 3.24 1.97
C ILE A 20 6.39 3.16 2.84
N CYS A 21 7.43 2.52 2.36
CA CYS A 21 8.72 2.43 3.03
C CYS A 21 9.83 2.94 2.13
N GLY A 22 10.72 3.73 2.70
CA GLY A 22 12.01 4.08 2.12
C GLY A 22 13.13 3.56 3.00
N LEU A 23 14.20 3.08 2.38
CA LEU A 23 15.33 2.47 3.06
C LEU A 23 16.63 2.84 2.35
N CYS A 24 17.64 3.25 3.13
CA CYS A 24 19.02 3.43 2.67
C CYS A 24 19.89 2.38 3.37
N ALA A 25 20.61 1.57 2.62
CA ALA A 25 21.47 0.52 3.13
C ALA A 25 22.60 0.21 2.14
N ASP A 26 23.55 -0.61 2.57
CA ASP A 26 24.56 -1.16 1.67
C ASP A 26 23.94 -2.27 0.80
N ASP A 27 24.04 -2.10 -0.52
CA ASP A 27 23.47 -3.03 -1.51
C ASP A 27 24.13 -4.42 -1.44
N VAL A 28 25.42 -4.50 -1.03
CA VAL A 28 26.13 -5.77 -0.87
C VAL A 28 25.54 -6.56 0.29
N LEU A 29 25.32 -5.93 1.46
CA LEU A 29 24.73 -6.56 2.63
C LEU A 29 23.30 -7.04 2.35
N LEU A 30 22.51 -6.27 1.60
CA LEU A 30 21.17 -6.69 1.18
C LEU A 30 21.19 -7.90 0.24
N LYS A 31 22.17 -8.00 -0.66
CA LYS A 31 22.35 -9.18 -1.52
C LYS A 31 22.69 -10.43 -0.73
N GLU A 32 23.51 -10.32 0.33
CA GLU A 32 23.83 -11.42 1.24
C GLU A 32 22.60 -11.92 1.99
N LEU A 33 21.66 -11.03 2.36
CA LEU A 33 20.37 -11.40 2.96
C LEU A 33 19.39 -12.08 1.98
N ASN A 34 19.73 -12.08 0.69
CA ASN A 34 18.91 -12.71 -0.34
C ASN A 34 17.47 -12.12 -0.42
N VAL A 35 17.37 -10.79 -0.38
CA VAL A 35 16.10 -10.05 -0.37
C VAL A 35 15.41 -9.95 -1.74
N ARG A 36 16.01 -10.51 -2.81
CA ARG A 36 15.50 -10.40 -4.19
C ARG A 36 14.08 -10.94 -4.31
N ASP A 37 13.28 -10.23 -5.13
CA ASP A 37 11.92 -10.58 -5.50
C ASP A 37 11.01 -10.85 -4.27
N SER A 38 10.65 -9.76 -3.60
CA SER A 38 9.81 -9.79 -2.40
C SER A 38 8.49 -10.55 -2.59
N LYS A 39 8.00 -10.64 -3.85
CA LYS A 39 6.75 -11.33 -4.22
C LYS A 39 6.88 -12.86 -4.17
N LEU A 40 8.08 -13.39 -4.38
CA LEU A 40 8.35 -14.84 -4.29
C LEU A 40 8.58 -15.30 -2.84
N LEU A 41 8.81 -14.38 -1.91
CA LEU A 41 9.03 -14.72 -0.51
C LEU A 41 7.71 -15.00 0.20
N SER A 42 7.67 -16.10 0.95
CA SER A 42 6.54 -16.40 1.84
C SER A 42 6.39 -15.34 2.93
N PRO A 43 5.19 -15.13 3.49
CA PRO A 43 5.00 -14.22 4.64
C PRO A 43 5.95 -14.51 5.80
N SER A 44 6.15 -15.79 6.16
CA SER A 44 7.08 -16.22 7.21
C SER A 44 8.54 -15.83 6.89
N ARG A 45 8.97 -15.93 5.63
CA ARG A 45 10.32 -15.51 5.23
C ARG A 45 10.48 -14.01 5.31
N ARG A 46 9.47 -13.23 4.88
CA ARG A 46 9.49 -11.77 5.01
C ARG A 46 9.56 -11.33 6.47
N GLU A 47 8.79 -11.98 7.36
CA GLU A 47 8.85 -11.70 8.80
C GLU A 47 10.24 -11.94 9.41
N LYS A 48 10.95 -12.98 8.97
CA LYS A 48 12.33 -13.25 9.42
C LYS A 48 13.32 -12.21 8.87
N LEU A 49 13.15 -11.77 7.64
CA LEU A 49 14.03 -10.77 7.02
C LEU A 49 13.83 -9.36 7.59
N TYR A 50 12.64 -9.04 8.08
CA TYR A 50 12.29 -7.71 8.58
C TYR A 50 13.32 -7.17 9.62
N PRO A 51 13.59 -7.85 10.74
CA PRO A 51 14.58 -7.37 11.71
C PRO A 51 16.01 -7.38 11.16
N GLU A 52 16.37 -8.31 10.27
CA GLU A 52 17.69 -8.37 9.66
C GLU A 52 17.94 -7.18 8.73
N ILE A 53 16.95 -6.81 7.91
CA ILE A 53 17.01 -5.63 7.05
C ILE A 53 17.15 -4.36 7.90
N LEU A 54 16.33 -4.21 8.94
CA LEU A 54 16.40 -3.02 9.81
C LEU A 54 17.73 -2.88 10.53
N LYS A 55 18.37 -4.01 10.87
CA LYS A 55 19.69 -4.02 11.52
C LYS A 55 20.81 -3.48 10.65
N ILE A 56 20.76 -3.73 9.33
CA ILE A 56 21.77 -3.28 8.37
C ILE A 56 21.42 -1.97 7.67
N ALA A 57 20.18 -1.48 7.86
CA ALA A 57 19.78 -0.19 7.31
C ALA A 57 20.52 0.97 7.96
N ASN A 58 21.09 1.87 7.16
CA ASN A 58 21.65 3.12 7.63
C ASN A 58 20.55 4.07 8.12
N SER A 59 19.46 4.12 7.38
CA SER A 59 18.24 4.84 7.73
C SER A 59 17.03 4.25 7.02
N TYR A 60 15.85 4.39 7.60
CA TYR A 60 14.59 4.04 6.97
C TYR A 60 13.45 4.92 7.46
N LYS A 61 12.41 5.03 6.66
CA LYS A 61 11.17 5.73 7.00
C LYS A 61 9.99 4.92 6.52
N ILE A 62 8.98 4.78 7.38
CA ILE A 62 7.71 4.15 7.06
C ILE A 62 6.60 5.18 7.22
N GLU A 63 5.75 5.32 6.22
CA GLU A 63 4.50 6.07 6.28
C GLU A 63 3.34 5.12 6.06
N MET A 64 2.30 5.26 6.88
CA MET A 64 1.08 4.46 6.80
C MET A 64 -0.12 5.39 6.63
N LEU A 65 -0.87 5.17 5.54
CA LEU A 65 -2.12 5.88 5.30
C LEU A 65 -3.29 4.97 5.65
N LYS A 66 -4.10 5.39 6.59
CA LYS A 66 -5.35 4.70 6.95
C LYS A 66 -6.40 4.87 5.85
N ALA A 67 -7.39 3.99 5.82
CA ALA A 67 -8.47 4.02 4.84
C ALA A 67 -9.17 5.39 4.78
N GLU A 68 -9.45 5.99 5.92
CA GLU A 68 -10.13 7.29 6.02
C GLU A 68 -9.28 8.43 5.42
N GLN A 69 -7.97 8.38 5.63
CA GLN A 69 -7.04 9.37 5.06
C GLN A 69 -6.96 9.24 3.53
N ILE A 70 -6.96 8.00 3.03
CA ILE A 70 -7.00 7.73 1.59
C ILE A 70 -8.31 8.28 1.01
N ASP A 71 -9.44 7.99 1.63
CA ASP A 71 -10.75 8.45 1.15
C ASP A 71 -10.86 9.98 1.15
N GLU A 72 -10.31 10.66 2.14
CA GLU A 72 -10.30 12.13 2.20
C GLU A 72 -9.47 12.73 1.06
N LEU A 73 -8.24 12.23 0.87
CA LEU A 73 -7.36 12.68 -0.21
C LEU A 73 -7.94 12.36 -1.60
N ARG A 74 -8.64 11.24 -1.74
CA ARG A 74 -9.29 10.82 -2.99
C ARG A 74 -10.42 11.75 -3.45
N LYS A 75 -10.90 12.65 -2.62
CA LYS A 75 -11.87 13.68 -3.02
C LYS A 75 -11.29 14.67 -4.03
N THR A 76 -10.00 14.92 -3.96
CA THR A 76 -9.31 15.94 -4.77
C THR A 76 -8.13 15.42 -5.57
N MET A 77 -7.61 14.23 -5.25
CA MET A 77 -6.40 13.67 -5.84
C MET A 77 -6.62 12.27 -6.42
N SER A 78 -5.87 11.93 -7.45
CA SER A 78 -5.77 10.54 -7.93
C SER A 78 -4.95 9.68 -6.95
N LEU A 79 -5.13 8.35 -6.98
CA LEU A 79 -4.33 7.46 -6.14
C LEU A 79 -2.83 7.56 -6.47
N ASN A 80 -2.46 7.66 -7.76
CA ASN A 80 -1.07 7.85 -8.18
C ASN A 80 -0.45 9.12 -7.57
N GLU A 81 -1.24 10.18 -7.48
CA GLU A 81 -0.80 11.46 -6.93
C GLU A 81 -0.63 11.40 -5.40
N ILE A 82 -1.56 10.72 -4.70
CA ILE A 82 -1.44 10.46 -3.27
C ILE A 82 -0.17 9.65 -2.98
N GLU A 83 0.08 8.60 -3.73
CA GLU A 83 1.29 7.79 -3.60
C GLU A 83 2.55 8.62 -3.85
N ALA A 84 2.60 9.39 -4.93
CA ALA A 84 3.74 10.26 -5.23
C ALA A 84 4.02 11.26 -4.10
N MET A 85 2.98 11.86 -3.52
CA MET A 85 3.10 12.76 -2.38
C MET A 85 3.70 12.07 -1.14
N TYR A 86 3.26 10.84 -0.86
CA TYR A 86 3.79 10.09 0.29
C TYR A 86 5.16 9.48 0.03
N PHE A 87 5.48 9.11 -1.21
CA PHE A 87 6.85 8.79 -1.62
C PHE A 87 7.77 9.99 -1.37
N ALA A 88 7.36 11.19 -1.77
CA ALA A 88 8.13 12.42 -1.51
C ALA A 88 8.31 12.67 0.00
N LYS A 89 7.29 12.44 0.83
CA LYS A 89 7.37 12.57 2.28
C LYS A 89 8.39 11.59 2.88
N VAL A 90 8.42 10.35 2.42
CA VAL A 90 9.41 9.35 2.82
C VAL A 90 10.81 9.77 2.38
N ILE A 91 10.97 10.16 1.11
CA ILE A 91 12.24 10.62 0.52
C ILE A 91 12.80 11.82 1.29
N SER A 92 11.97 12.82 1.61
CA SER A 92 12.36 14.01 2.36
C SER A 92 12.87 13.72 3.77
N SER A 93 12.50 12.56 4.32
CA SER A 93 12.90 12.12 5.67
C SER A 93 14.22 11.34 5.69
N LEU A 94 14.83 11.09 4.53
CA LEU A 94 16.03 10.29 4.38
C LEU A 94 17.18 11.11 3.79
N GLU A 95 18.40 10.80 4.21
CA GLU A 95 19.62 11.47 3.73
C GLU A 95 20.22 10.70 2.53
N GLY A 96 19.44 10.53 1.45
CA GLY A 96 19.86 9.90 0.22
C GLY A 96 20.13 10.92 -0.89
N GLU A 97 21.06 10.59 -1.80
CA GLU A 97 21.37 11.39 -3.00
C GLU A 97 20.64 10.84 -4.22
N ILE A 98 20.43 9.53 -4.27
CA ILE A 98 19.72 8.81 -5.33
C ILE A 98 18.62 7.95 -4.70
N PHE A 99 17.40 8.07 -5.22
CA PHE A 99 16.27 7.24 -4.80
C PHE A 99 15.78 6.41 -5.98
N ILE A 100 15.79 5.09 -5.82
CA ILE A 100 15.17 4.15 -6.76
C ILE A 100 13.80 3.81 -6.22
N VAL A 101 12.76 4.04 -7.03
CA VAL A 101 11.37 3.84 -6.61
C VAL A 101 10.66 2.84 -7.51
N ASP A 102 9.82 1.96 -6.95
CA ASP A 102 8.90 1.17 -7.75
C ASP A 102 7.78 2.08 -8.27
N ALA A 103 7.53 2.03 -9.58
CA ALA A 103 6.61 2.94 -10.23
C ALA A 103 5.15 2.50 -9.99
N ALA A 104 4.39 3.30 -9.27
CA ALA A 104 2.96 3.11 -9.08
C ALA A 104 2.12 3.58 -10.29
N ASP A 105 2.71 4.33 -11.20
CA ASP A 105 2.10 4.82 -12.43
C ASP A 105 2.46 3.94 -13.64
N VAL A 106 1.62 3.92 -14.67
CA VAL A 106 1.92 3.26 -15.95
C VAL A 106 3.07 3.94 -16.71
N ASP A 107 3.39 5.19 -16.39
CA ASP A 107 4.51 5.96 -16.92
C ASP A 107 5.53 6.25 -15.81
N GLU A 108 6.68 5.57 -15.88
CA GLU A 108 7.78 5.70 -14.92
C GLU A 108 8.25 7.16 -14.79
N ASN A 109 8.40 7.87 -15.91
CA ASN A 109 8.88 9.25 -15.92
C ASN A 109 7.85 10.22 -15.31
N ARG A 110 6.57 10.00 -15.58
CA ARG A 110 5.49 10.78 -14.99
C ARG A 110 5.47 10.61 -13.49
N PHE A 111 5.63 9.38 -12.99
CA PHE A 111 5.67 9.12 -11.55
C PHE A 111 6.83 9.86 -10.88
N ALA A 112 8.06 9.74 -11.42
CA ALA A 112 9.21 10.47 -10.92
C ALA A 112 9.00 12.00 -10.92
N LYS A 113 8.43 12.56 -12.00
CA LYS A 113 8.10 13.99 -12.08
C LYS A 113 7.05 14.39 -11.03
N THR A 114 6.05 13.53 -10.80
CA THR A 114 5.00 13.81 -9.80
C THR A 114 5.58 13.80 -8.40
N ILE A 115 6.44 12.85 -8.05
CA ILE A 115 7.16 12.85 -6.76
C ILE A 115 7.96 14.15 -6.58
N LYS A 116 8.70 14.58 -7.61
CA LYS A 116 9.51 15.80 -7.56
C LYS A 116 8.71 17.08 -7.31
N LYS A 117 7.42 17.13 -7.65
CA LYS A 117 6.56 18.29 -7.34
C LYS A 117 6.35 18.52 -5.85
N TYR A 118 6.49 17.46 -5.03
CA TYR A 118 6.30 17.48 -3.58
C TYR A 118 7.61 17.52 -2.80
N LEU A 119 8.76 17.69 -3.49
CA LEU A 119 10.07 17.80 -2.89
C LEU A 119 10.57 19.24 -2.93
N ASP A 120 11.09 19.72 -1.82
CA ASP A 120 11.70 21.06 -1.72
C ASP A 120 13.12 21.10 -2.31
N LYS A 121 13.74 19.92 -2.49
CA LYS A 121 15.12 19.78 -2.98
C LYS A 121 15.13 19.04 -4.32
N ASN A 122 16.13 19.40 -5.15
CA ASN A 122 16.36 18.64 -6.40
C ASN A 122 17.09 17.32 -6.07
N ILE A 123 16.31 16.25 -5.97
CA ILE A 123 16.79 14.89 -5.67
C ILE A 123 16.77 14.05 -6.95
N ASN A 124 17.78 13.18 -7.11
CA ASN A 124 17.81 12.25 -8.23
C ASN A 124 16.86 11.06 -7.95
N ILE A 125 15.80 10.95 -8.75
CA ILE A 125 14.80 9.88 -8.64
C ILE A 125 14.85 9.03 -9.90
N ILE A 126 15.07 7.73 -9.74
CA ILE A 126 15.03 6.70 -10.76
C ILE A 126 13.76 5.88 -10.51
N SER A 127 12.73 6.10 -11.29
CA SER A 127 11.48 5.36 -11.22
C SER A 127 11.47 4.22 -12.23
N LYS A 128 11.17 3.01 -11.78
CA LYS A 128 11.17 1.79 -12.59
C LYS A 128 10.00 0.88 -12.22
N HIS A 129 9.40 0.24 -13.23
CA HIS A 129 8.45 -0.83 -12.99
C HIS A 129 9.15 -2.08 -12.46
N LYS A 130 8.57 -2.73 -11.47
CA LYS A 130 9.11 -3.95 -10.86
C LYS A 130 10.52 -3.75 -10.31
N ALA A 131 10.80 -2.55 -9.79
CA ALA A 131 12.10 -2.22 -9.22
C ALA A 131 12.44 -3.12 -8.02
N ASP A 132 11.43 -3.62 -7.30
CA ASP A 132 11.57 -4.60 -6.21
C ASP A 132 12.24 -5.91 -6.67
N ARG A 133 12.17 -6.26 -7.96
CA ARG A 133 12.83 -7.43 -8.51
C ARG A 133 14.29 -7.18 -8.85
N ASP A 134 14.61 -6.00 -9.38
CA ASP A 134 15.90 -5.72 -10.00
C ASP A 134 16.86 -4.99 -9.03
N TYR A 135 16.33 -4.29 -8.00
CA TYR A 135 17.11 -3.49 -7.05
C TYR A 135 16.92 -3.99 -5.61
N PRO A 136 17.96 -4.52 -4.95
CA PRO A 136 17.89 -5.02 -3.57
C PRO A 136 17.35 -3.99 -2.56
N LEU A 137 17.71 -2.71 -2.72
CA LEU A 137 17.20 -1.62 -1.89
C LEU A 137 15.67 -1.48 -1.96
N VAL A 138 15.12 -1.55 -3.17
CA VAL A 138 13.67 -1.47 -3.39
C VAL A 138 12.98 -2.74 -2.88
N SER A 139 13.59 -3.92 -3.11
CA SER A 139 13.09 -5.17 -2.57
C SER A 139 13.04 -5.17 -1.03
N ALA A 140 14.08 -4.66 -0.38
CA ALA A 140 14.11 -4.51 1.06
C ALA A 140 13.02 -3.55 1.57
N ALA A 141 12.83 -2.40 0.93
CA ALA A 141 11.76 -1.46 1.23
C ALA A 141 10.37 -2.13 1.06
N SER A 142 10.18 -2.89 -0.01
CA SER A 142 8.98 -3.69 -0.28
C SER A 142 8.68 -4.70 0.83
N ILE A 143 9.70 -5.44 1.30
CA ILE A 143 9.56 -6.40 2.40
C ILE A 143 9.11 -5.68 3.68
N ILE A 144 9.75 -4.57 4.03
CA ILE A 144 9.39 -3.78 5.22
C ILE A 144 7.95 -3.27 5.11
N ALA A 145 7.56 -2.71 3.96
CA ALA A 145 6.20 -2.22 3.75
C ALA A 145 5.16 -3.35 3.86
N LYS A 146 5.43 -4.52 3.25
CA LYS A 146 4.53 -5.69 3.29
C LYS A 146 4.37 -6.24 4.69
N VAL A 147 5.46 -6.45 5.43
CA VAL A 147 5.40 -6.95 6.81
C VAL A 147 4.67 -5.96 7.72
N THR A 148 4.96 -4.68 7.59
CA THR A 148 4.28 -3.63 8.36
C THR A 148 2.78 -3.66 8.10
N ARG A 149 2.38 -3.76 6.82
CA ARG A 149 0.97 -3.86 6.44
C ARG A 149 0.34 -5.16 6.92
N ASP A 150 0.99 -6.30 6.74
CA ASP A 150 0.46 -7.62 7.15
C ASP A 150 0.17 -7.64 8.66
N ARG A 151 1.06 -7.09 9.48
CA ARG A 151 0.86 -6.94 10.93
C ARG A 151 -0.34 -6.05 11.28
N GLU A 152 -0.55 -4.98 10.52
CA GLU A 152 -1.71 -4.11 10.72
C GLU A 152 -3.01 -4.78 10.28
N ILE A 153 -3.01 -5.55 9.20
CA ILE A 153 -4.17 -6.36 8.76
C ILE A 153 -4.57 -7.38 9.83
N GLU A 154 -3.61 -8.05 10.48
CA GLU A 154 -3.95 -8.99 11.56
C GLU A 154 -4.60 -8.27 12.76
N LYS A 155 -4.12 -7.09 13.16
CA LYS A 155 -4.78 -6.28 14.20
C LYS A 155 -6.21 -5.89 13.81
N ILE A 156 -6.42 -5.50 12.55
CA ILE A 156 -7.75 -5.17 12.05
C ILE A 156 -8.67 -6.41 12.10
N LYS A 157 -8.16 -7.59 11.73
CA LYS A 157 -8.92 -8.84 11.83
C LYS A 157 -9.29 -9.21 13.27
N ASP A 158 -8.38 -8.96 14.21
CA ASP A 158 -8.66 -9.18 15.64
C ASP A 158 -9.79 -8.28 16.13
N GLU A 159 -9.92 -7.07 15.57
CA GLU A 159 -10.93 -6.09 15.96
C GLU A 159 -12.30 -6.33 15.31
N ILE A 160 -12.34 -6.56 13.99
CA ILE A 160 -13.60 -6.60 13.22
C ILE A 160 -13.96 -7.99 12.67
N GLY A 161 -13.11 -8.98 12.84
CA GLY A 161 -13.28 -10.33 12.29
C GLY A 161 -12.50 -10.58 10.99
N ASP A 162 -12.40 -11.85 10.60
CA ASP A 162 -11.64 -12.27 9.42
C ASP A 162 -12.37 -11.97 8.11
N PHE A 163 -11.93 -10.94 7.44
CA PHE A 163 -12.44 -10.46 6.15
C PHE A 163 -11.67 -11.03 4.92
N GLY A 164 -10.82 -12.02 5.11
CA GLY A 164 -9.99 -12.57 4.04
C GLY A 164 -8.77 -11.70 3.71
N SER A 165 -8.44 -11.58 2.42
CA SER A 165 -7.25 -10.86 1.96
C SER A 165 -7.39 -9.33 1.95
N GLY A 166 -8.60 -8.81 2.01
CA GLY A 166 -8.90 -7.38 1.87
C GLY A 166 -8.91 -6.89 0.41
N TYR A 167 -8.68 -7.76 -0.57
CA TYR A 167 -8.72 -7.39 -1.98
C TYR A 167 -10.12 -7.51 -2.59
N PRO A 168 -10.48 -6.63 -3.56
CA PRO A 168 -11.80 -6.68 -4.22
C PRO A 168 -12.09 -7.99 -4.97
N ALA A 169 -11.04 -8.70 -5.41
CA ALA A 169 -11.18 -9.97 -6.12
C ALA A 169 -11.38 -11.18 -5.19
N ASP A 170 -11.24 -11.00 -3.87
CA ASP A 170 -11.44 -12.05 -2.89
C ASP A 170 -12.93 -12.14 -2.50
N PRO A 171 -13.63 -13.24 -2.84
CA PRO A 171 -15.04 -13.41 -2.48
C PRO A 171 -15.30 -13.31 -0.98
N LYS A 172 -14.36 -13.74 -0.12
CA LYS A 172 -14.49 -13.65 1.33
C LYS A 172 -14.51 -12.20 1.79
N THR A 173 -13.67 -11.35 1.20
CA THR A 173 -13.66 -9.91 1.49
C THR A 173 -14.98 -9.25 1.11
N ILE A 174 -15.49 -9.52 -0.09
CA ILE A 174 -16.74 -8.95 -0.57
C ILE A 174 -17.92 -9.42 0.29
N ASN A 175 -17.98 -10.73 0.58
CA ASN A 175 -19.03 -11.30 1.43
C ASN A 175 -19.01 -10.70 2.85
N PHE A 176 -17.85 -10.51 3.44
CA PHE A 176 -17.70 -9.86 4.75
C PHE A 176 -18.27 -8.43 4.73
N ILE A 177 -17.92 -7.63 3.72
CA ILE A 177 -18.41 -6.24 3.59
C ILE A 177 -19.93 -6.22 3.44
N THR A 178 -20.48 -7.08 2.56
CA THR A 178 -21.91 -7.17 2.29
C THR A 178 -22.68 -7.59 3.54
N GLN A 179 -22.25 -8.65 4.24
CA GLN A 179 -22.91 -9.11 5.49
C GLN A 179 -22.87 -8.05 6.59
N TYR A 180 -21.74 -7.35 6.72
CA TYR A 180 -21.62 -6.27 7.70
C TYR A 180 -22.59 -5.13 7.37
N TYR A 181 -22.62 -4.70 6.11
CA TYR A 181 -23.54 -3.65 5.64
C TYR A 181 -25.01 -4.04 5.85
N ASN A 182 -25.42 -5.25 5.48
CA ASN A 182 -26.78 -5.74 5.66
C ASN A 182 -27.18 -5.81 7.15
N LYS A 183 -26.24 -6.13 8.04
CA LYS A 183 -26.48 -6.23 9.47
C LYS A 183 -26.58 -4.88 10.17
N TYR A 184 -25.72 -3.92 9.79
CA TYR A 184 -25.53 -2.68 10.54
C TYR A 184 -25.97 -1.42 9.77
N GLY A 185 -26.28 -1.50 8.47
CA GLY A 185 -26.63 -0.36 7.63
C GLY A 185 -25.46 0.59 7.32
N ILE A 186 -24.24 0.23 7.71
CA ILE A 186 -23.02 1.01 7.51
C ILE A 186 -21.88 0.11 7.02
N LEU A 187 -20.92 0.68 6.28
CA LEU A 187 -19.71 -0.05 5.89
C LEU A 187 -18.84 -0.33 7.11
N PRO A 188 -18.12 -1.49 7.11
CA PRO A 188 -17.19 -1.80 8.19
C PRO A 188 -16.10 -0.74 8.31
N PRO A 189 -15.50 -0.58 9.51
CA PRO A 189 -14.29 0.21 9.69
C PRO A 189 -13.16 -0.26 8.75
N TYR A 190 -12.20 0.61 8.49
CA TYR A 190 -11.02 0.32 7.67
C TYR A 190 -11.29 0.05 6.19
N VAL A 191 -12.53 0.18 5.72
CA VAL A 191 -12.92 0.07 4.32
C VAL A 191 -12.65 1.39 3.59
N ARG A 192 -12.04 1.29 2.40
CA ARG A 192 -11.78 2.43 1.52
C ARG A 192 -13.01 2.71 0.67
N LYS A 193 -13.86 3.61 1.14
CA LYS A 193 -15.17 3.94 0.55
C LYS A 193 -15.06 4.51 -0.87
N SER A 194 -13.92 5.10 -1.22
CA SER A 194 -13.64 5.64 -2.55
C SER A 194 -13.36 4.58 -3.63
N TRP A 195 -13.22 3.29 -3.25
CA TRP A 195 -13.00 2.21 -4.20
C TRP A 195 -14.23 1.94 -5.06
N LYS A 196 -14.02 1.85 -6.38
CA LYS A 196 -15.10 1.66 -7.36
C LYS A 196 -15.94 0.41 -7.09
N THR A 197 -15.32 -0.65 -6.59
CA THR A 197 -15.98 -1.92 -6.22
C THR A 197 -17.10 -1.70 -5.20
N LEU A 198 -16.89 -0.84 -4.21
CA LEU A 198 -17.90 -0.57 -3.17
C LEU A 198 -19.08 0.25 -3.70
N LYS A 199 -18.82 1.19 -4.61
CA LYS A 199 -19.91 1.97 -5.23
C LYS A 199 -20.89 1.04 -5.96
N ASN A 200 -20.38 0.01 -6.60
CA ASN A 200 -21.20 -0.98 -7.30
C ASN A 200 -21.98 -1.88 -6.33
N LEU A 201 -21.37 -2.29 -5.20
CA LEU A 201 -22.04 -3.09 -4.17
C LEU A 201 -23.22 -2.35 -3.54
N ILE A 202 -23.00 -1.10 -3.10
CA ILE A 202 -24.05 -0.28 -2.46
C ILE A 202 -25.18 0.03 -3.44
N THR A 203 -24.89 0.19 -4.75
CA THR A 203 -25.92 0.46 -5.75
C THR A 203 -26.76 -0.78 -6.08
N LEU A 204 -26.16 -1.98 -6.07
CA LEU A 204 -26.86 -3.25 -6.26
C LEU A 204 -27.80 -3.58 -5.08
N ASP A 205 -27.37 -3.36 -3.83
CA ASP A 205 -28.20 -3.60 -2.66
C ASP A 205 -29.39 -2.63 -2.62
N ASN A 206 -29.20 -1.35 -2.96
CA ASN A 206 -30.31 -0.40 -3.09
C ASN A 206 -31.31 -0.78 -4.21
N TYR A 207 -30.86 -1.51 -5.25
CA TYR A 207 -31.73 -1.99 -6.30
C TYR A 207 -32.52 -3.22 -5.88
N LEU A 208 -31.91 -4.11 -5.10
CA LEU A 208 -32.57 -5.33 -4.57
C LEU A 208 -33.56 -5.02 -3.44
N ASP A 209 -33.28 -4.02 -2.60
CA ASP A 209 -34.22 -3.55 -1.57
C ASP A 209 -35.42 -2.78 -2.17
N GLY A 210 -35.25 -2.10 -3.31
CA GLY A 210 -36.32 -1.44 -4.06
C GLY A 210 -37.35 -2.42 -4.64
N ASP A 211 -36.90 -3.60 -5.12
CA ASP A 211 -37.80 -4.63 -5.66
C ASP A 211 -38.63 -5.37 -4.58
N ASN A 212 -38.21 -5.32 -3.32
CA ASN A 212 -38.99 -5.91 -2.21
C ASN A 212 -40.13 -5.02 -1.72
N TYR A 213 -40.11 -3.71 -2.01
CA TYR A 213 -41.22 -2.80 -1.66
C TYR A 213 -42.40 -2.89 -2.63
N GLU A 214 -42.20 -3.33 -3.86
CA GLU A 214 -43.30 -3.51 -4.85
C GLU A 214 -44.02 -4.86 -4.75
N ARG A 215 -43.53 -5.81 -3.94
CA ARG A 215 -44.18 -7.13 -3.74
C ARG A 215 -45.12 -7.21 -2.55
N THR A 216 -45.35 -6.12 -1.85
CA THR A 216 -46.20 -6.06 -0.65
C THR A 216 -47.40 -5.10 -0.83
N LEU A 217 -47.77 -4.76 -2.05
CA LEU A 217 -49.04 -4.15 -2.43
C LEU A 217 -49.77 -5.09 -3.40
#